data_e423c72dc45c8a6d7ca43386f5e7daaa
#
_entry.id   e423c72dc45c8a6d7ca43386f5e7daaa
#
_cell.length_a   1.000
_cell.length_b   1.000
_cell.length_c   1.000
_cell.angle_alpha   90.00
_cell.angle_beta   90.00
_cell.angle_gamma   90.00
#
_symmetry.space_group_name_H-M   'P 1'
#
loop_
_entity.id
_entity.type
_entity.pdbx_description
1 polymer ?
#
loop_
_entity_poly.entity_id
_entity_poly.type
_entity_poly.pdbx_seq_one_letter_code
_entity_poly.pdbx_strand_id
1 'polypeptide(L)'
;KGCDFMEKYRVKPLKPAANMEISVPGSKSITNRALLMAALSDGRVCLKGVLFSDDSRYFLKALEELGFKLQIDEEKKEVTVTGEGGMIPEKSGEIYVGSAGTAARFLTAMLGLSGGTYTIQASEQMKKRPMKALFQALEQLGVHFDYLENEYFLPVRTLGKEAGKNRVTLDISQTSQPLSALLMASVMCNDGISIDITSEKKQGTYIEITRKMMQTFG
;
A
#
# COMPACT_ATOMS: atom_id res chain seq x y z
N LYS A 1 15.53 21.61 -30.28
CA LYS A 1 16.42 20.45 -30.51
C LYS A 1 17.31 20.33 -29.28
N GLY A 2 16.83 19.67 -28.22
CA GLY A 2 17.59 19.33 -27.03
C GLY A 2 18.15 17.93 -27.23
N CYS A 3 19.47 17.82 -27.28
CA CYS A 3 20.15 16.53 -27.23
C CYS A 3 20.11 16.07 -25.77
N ASP A 4 19.37 14.99 -25.47
CA ASP A 4 19.46 14.26 -24.22
C ASP A 4 20.86 13.65 -24.13
N PHE A 5 21.73 14.25 -23.34
CA PHE A 5 22.98 13.62 -22.94
C PHE A 5 22.63 12.52 -21.94
N MET A 6 22.49 11.28 -22.42
CA MET A 6 22.56 10.12 -21.52
C MET A 6 23.94 10.10 -20.89
N GLU A 7 24.07 10.45 -19.62
CA GLU A 7 25.30 10.30 -18.86
C GLU A 7 25.69 8.80 -18.83
N LYS A 8 26.74 8.45 -19.56
CA LYS A 8 27.29 7.09 -19.54
C LYS A 8 28.24 6.97 -18.36
N TYR A 9 27.89 6.11 -17.40
CA TYR A 9 28.78 5.79 -16.29
C TYR A 9 29.57 4.51 -16.59
N ARG A 10 30.92 4.59 -16.54
CA ARG A 10 31.81 3.45 -16.74
C ARG A 10 32.00 2.69 -15.42
N VAL A 11 31.34 1.55 -15.27
CA VAL A 11 31.52 0.67 -14.11
C VAL A 11 32.86 -0.07 -14.23
N LYS A 12 33.67 0.00 -13.17
CA LYS A 12 34.91 -0.79 -13.06
C LYS A 12 34.59 -2.06 -12.25
N PRO A 13 34.79 -3.27 -12.79
CA PRO A 13 34.61 -4.49 -12.04
C PRO A 13 35.66 -4.60 -10.92
N LEU A 14 35.25 -5.12 -9.76
CA LEU A 14 36.19 -5.44 -8.68
C LEU A 14 36.99 -6.68 -9.04
N LYS A 15 38.33 -6.58 -8.92
CA LYS A 15 39.28 -7.69 -9.11
C LYS A 15 40.35 -7.62 -8.02
N PRO A 16 40.61 -8.68 -7.24
CA PRO A 16 39.86 -9.94 -7.16
C PRO A 16 38.45 -9.75 -6.61
N ALA A 17 37.63 -10.83 -6.65
CA ALA A 17 36.29 -10.79 -6.06
C ALA A 17 36.40 -10.36 -4.58
N ALA A 18 35.64 -9.32 -4.23
CA ALA A 18 35.65 -8.81 -2.86
C ALA A 18 34.88 -9.78 -1.95
N ASN A 19 35.53 -10.22 -0.88
CA ASN A 19 34.86 -10.92 0.21
C ASN A 19 34.47 -9.87 1.26
N MET A 20 33.27 -9.29 1.11
CA MET A 20 32.74 -8.23 1.96
C MET A 20 31.36 -8.61 2.48
N GLU A 21 31.13 -8.35 3.76
CA GLU A 21 29.80 -8.34 4.33
C GLU A 21 29.29 -6.90 4.38
N ILE A 22 28.09 -6.66 3.86
CA ILE A 22 27.45 -5.35 3.88
C ILE A 22 26.06 -5.45 4.48
N SER A 23 25.67 -4.48 5.31
CA SER A 23 24.30 -4.33 5.76
C SER A 23 23.57 -3.37 4.83
N VAL A 24 22.40 -3.79 4.37
CA VAL A 24 21.51 -2.94 3.56
C VAL A 24 20.36 -2.42 4.40
N PRO A 25 19.82 -1.22 4.08
CA PRO A 25 18.63 -0.72 4.77
C PRO A 25 17.43 -1.59 4.49
N GLY A 26 16.41 -1.48 5.35
CA GLY A 26 15.13 -2.16 5.16
C GLY A 26 14.49 -1.82 3.80
N SER A 27 13.61 -2.71 3.33
CA SER A 27 12.89 -2.50 2.07
C SER A 27 11.64 -1.65 2.27
N LYS A 28 11.51 -0.54 1.53
CA LYS A 28 10.30 0.30 1.51
C LYS A 28 9.04 -0.51 1.20
N SER A 29 9.12 -1.37 0.20
CA SER A 29 7.98 -2.17 -0.24
C SER A 29 7.55 -3.22 0.78
N ILE A 30 8.48 -3.77 1.55
CA ILE A 30 8.19 -4.70 2.65
C ILE A 30 7.65 -3.93 3.86
N THR A 31 8.27 -2.81 4.22
CA THR A 31 7.83 -1.96 5.34
C THR A 31 6.36 -1.54 5.19
N ASN A 32 5.97 -1.00 4.04
CA ASN A 32 4.58 -0.56 3.82
C ASN A 32 3.58 -1.73 3.87
N ARG A 33 3.96 -2.92 3.40
CA ARG A 33 3.13 -4.12 3.54
C ARG A 33 2.98 -4.54 4.99
N ALA A 34 4.09 -4.59 5.71
CA ALA A 34 4.10 -4.98 7.11
C ALA A 34 3.26 -4.02 7.98
N LEU A 35 3.35 -2.71 7.73
CA LEU A 35 2.53 -1.70 8.42
C LEU A 35 1.03 -1.92 8.17
N LEU A 36 0.61 -2.17 6.92
CA LEU A 36 -0.78 -2.45 6.61
C LEU A 36 -1.27 -3.73 7.31
N MET A 37 -0.50 -4.82 7.17
CA MET A 37 -0.88 -6.11 7.79
C MET A 37 -0.93 -6.01 9.31
N ALA A 38 0.02 -5.31 9.94
CA ALA A 38 0.03 -5.09 11.38
C ALA A 38 -1.18 -4.27 11.86
N ALA A 39 -1.62 -3.26 11.09
CA ALA A 39 -2.83 -2.50 11.39
C ALA A 39 -4.11 -3.34 11.28
N LEU A 40 -4.15 -4.27 10.31
CA LEU A 40 -5.31 -5.13 10.06
C LEU A 40 -5.31 -6.44 10.87
N SER A 41 -4.19 -6.80 11.51
CA SER A 41 -4.10 -7.97 12.39
C SER A 41 -4.91 -7.79 13.69
N ASP A 42 -5.09 -8.86 14.42
CA ASP A 42 -5.63 -8.81 15.78
C ASP A 42 -4.48 -8.71 16.79
N GLY A 43 -4.53 -7.66 17.63
CA GLY A 43 -3.57 -7.45 18.69
C GLY A 43 -2.28 -6.74 18.32
N ARG A 44 -1.23 -6.92 19.14
CA ARG A 44 -0.01 -6.11 19.11
C ARG A 44 1.08 -6.78 18.28
N VAL A 45 1.57 -6.08 17.25
CA VAL A 45 2.63 -6.55 16.34
C VAL A 45 3.84 -5.62 16.43
N CYS A 46 5.03 -6.17 16.68
CA CYS A 46 6.30 -5.45 16.64
C CYS A 46 7.03 -5.75 15.33
N LEU A 47 7.18 -4.73 14.49
CA LEU A 47 7.93 -4.77 13.23
C LEU A 47 9.37 -4.34 13.48
N LYS A 48 10.35 -5.16 13.07
CA LYS A 48 11.79 -4.88 13.20
C LYS A 48 12.44 -4.65 11.84
N GLY A 49 13.47 -3.80 11.80
CA GLY A 49 14.17 -3.45 10.58
C GLY A 49 13.33 -2.55 9.64
N VAL A 50 12.46 -1.75 10.21
CA VAL A 50 11.62 -0.80 9.47
C VAL A 50 12.49 0.22 8.76
N LEU A 51 12.19 0.48 7.47
CA LEU A 51 12.80 1.58 6.73
C LEU A 51 12.00 2.86 6.96
N PHE A 52 12.58 3.83 7.63
CA PHE A 52 12.02 5.17 7.81
C PHE A 52 12.36 6.05 6.59
N SER A 53 11.59 5.91 5.52
CA SER A 53 11.58 6.76 4.33
C SER A 53 10.38 7.70 4.38
N ASP A 54 10.35 8.72 3.52
CA ASP A 54 9.16 9.59 3.41
C ASP A 54 7.87 8.79 3.19
N ASP A 55 7.91 7.75 2.34
CA ASP A 55 6.77 6.89 2.08
C ASP A 55 6.25 6.19 3.35
N SER A 56 7.15 5.63 4.17
CA SER A 56 6.76 4.95 5.39
C SER A 56 6.34 5.92 6.49
N ARG A 57 6.92 7.12 6.54
CA ARG A 57 6.49 8.19 7.45
C ARG A 57 5.07 8.68 7.14
N TYR A 58 4.74 8.86 5.84
CA TYR A 58 3.35 9.15 5.45
C TYR A 58 2.40 8.03 5.83
N PHE A 59 2.83 6.77 5.69
CA PHE A 59 2.01 5.62 6.08
C PHE A 59 1.75 5.60 7.59
N LEU A 60 2.80 5.76 8.41
CA LEU A 60 2.70 5.81 9.87
C LEU A 60 1.77 6.93 10.32
N LYS A 61 1.96 8.14 9.78
CA LYS A 61 1.12 9.29 10.08
C LYS A 61 -0.35 9.03 9.72
N ALA A 62 -0.61 8.43 8.55
CA ALA A 62 -1.96 8.06 8.16
C ALA A 62 -2.59 7.05 9.14
N LEU A 63 -1.83 6.06 9.62
CA LEU A 63 -2.35 5.13 10.64
C LEU A 63 -2.68 5.85 11.96
N GLU A 64 -1.85 6.81 12.40
CA GLU A 64 -2.15 7.64 13.59
C GLU A 64 -3.42 8.47 13.40
N GLU A 65 -3.58 9.13 12.23
CA GLU A 65 -4.77 9.92 11.86
C GLU A 65 -6.04 9.04 11.79
N LEU A 66 -5.90 7.75 11.50
CA LEU A 66 -6.99 6.76 11.50
C LEU A 66 -7.24 6.14 12.88
N GLY A 67 -6.55 6.61 13.92
CA GLY A 67 -6.75 6.20 15.31
C GLY A 67 -5.99 4.95 15.76
N PHE A 68 -5.11 4.39 14.93
CA PHE A 68 -4.29 3.24 15.35
C PHE A 68 -3.24 3.66 16.39
N LYS A 69 -3.01 2.81 17.39
CA LYS A 69 -1.99 3.03 18.40
C LYS A 69 -0.64 2.53 17.91
N LEU A 70 0.32 3.45 17.79
CA LEU A 70 1.67 3.18 17.36
C LEU A 70 2.70 3.48 18.47
N GLN A 71 3.79 2.70 18.50
CA GLN A 71 5.01 3.01 19.24
C GLN A 71 6.17 2.94 18.25
N ILE A 72 6.84 4.07 18.01
CA ILE A 72 7.88 4.22 16.98
C ILE A 72 9.22 4.43 17.68
N ASP A 73 10.20 3.56 17.38
CA ASP A 73 11.60 3.67 17.81
C ASP A 73 12.49 3.67 16.55
N GLU A 74 12.83 4.88 16.08
CA GLU A 74 13.63 5.04 14.85
C GLU A 74 15.08 4.58 15.05
N GLU A 75 15.64 4.71 16.26
CA GLU A 75 17.01 4.29 16.56
C GLU A 75 17.15 2.77 16.46
N LYS A 76 16.18 2.03 16.99
CA LYS A 76 16.12 0.57 16.88
C LYS A 76 15.53 0.08 15.56
N LYS A 77 15.01 1.00 14.74
CA LYS A 77 14.25 0.66 13.52
C LYS A 77 13.08 -0.26 13.81
N GLU A 78 12.34 0.03 14.86
CA GLU A 78 11.19 -0.75 15.30
C GLU A 78 9.91 0.10 15.31
N VAL A 79 8.80 -0.53 14.92
CA VAL A 79 7.46 0.03 15.03
C VAL A 79 6.55 -1.03 15.63
N THR A 80 5.89 -0.72 16.74
CA THR A 80 4.83 -1.56 17.27
C THR A 80 3.49 -0.95 16.92
N VAL A 81 2.63 -1.75 16.28
CA VAL A 81 1.27 -1.39 15.90
C VAL A 81 0.30 -2.23 16.72
N THR A 82 -0.71 -1.61 17.30
CA THR A 82 -1.86 -2.34 17.84
C THR A 82 -2.89 -2.48 16.73
N GLY A 83 -3.02 -3.69 16.19
CA GLY A 83 -3.99 -4.02 15.14
C GLY A 83 -5.39 -4.19 15.72
N GLU A 84 -6.40 -3.94 14.90
CA GLU A 84 -7.80 -3.87 15.29
C GLU A 84 -8.67 -4.93 14.58
N GLY A 85 -8.06 -6.08 14.21
CA GLY A 85 -8.80 -7.24 13.65
C GLY A 85 -9.55 -6.92 12.36
N GLY A 86 -8.94 -6.18 11.44
CA GLY A 86 -9.56 -5.75 10.18
C GLY A 86 -10.47 -4.53 10.29
N MET A 87 -10.57 -3.92 11.45
CA MET A 87 -11.34 -2.67 11.64
C MET A 87 -10.42 -1.44 11.63
N ILE A 88 -10.98 -0.28 11.29
CA ILE A 88 -10.32 1.02 11.45
C ILE A 88 -10.96 1.71 12.65
N PRO A 89 -10.17 2.19 13.63
CA PRO A 89 -10.69 2.81 14.84
C PRO A 89 -11.61 4.01 14.54
N GLU A 90 -11.12 4.99 13.77
CA GLU A 90 -11.91 6.12 13.33
C GLU A 90 -12.71 5.78 12.07
N LYS A 91 -14.01 6.06 12.05
CA LYS A 91 -14.92 5.76 10.93
C LYS A 91 -14.95 6.85 9.86
N SER A 92 -14.29 7.96 10.11
CA SER A 92 -14.14 9.08 9.18
C SER A 92 -12.84 9.82 9.46
N GLY A 93 -12.29 10.49 8.45
CA GLY A 93 -11.07 11.27 8.62
C GLY A 93 -10.46 11.71 7.30
N GLU A 94 -9.37 12.43 7.39
CA GLU A 94 -8.55 12.82 6.25
C GLU A 94 -7.13 12.34 6.47
N ILE A 95 -6.51 11.79 5.44
CA ILE A 95 -5.11 11.37 5.44
C ILE A 95 -4.37 12.01 4.28
N TYR A 96 -3.06 12.20 4.43
CA TYR A 96 -2.18 12.69 3.38
C TYR A 96 -1.08 11.66 3.07
N VAL A 97 -1.02 11.20 1.81
CA VAL A 97 -0.10 10.13 1.38
C VAL A 97 1.16 10.65 0.66
N GLY A 98 1.35 11.96 0.57
CA GLY A 98 2.50 12.57 -0.09
C GLY A 98 2.65 12.13 -1.56
N SER A 99 3.87 11.77 -1.95
CA SER A 99 4.18 11.18 -3.27
C SER A 99 4.30 9.65 -3.24
N ALA A 100 3.93 9.01 -2.14
CA ALA A 100 4.14 7.61 -1.82
C ALA A 100 3.14 6.69 -2.54
N GLY A 101 3.44 6.29 -3.77
CA GLY A 101 2.52 5.51 -4.61
C GLY A 101 2.10 4.16 -4.03
N THR A 102 2.94 3.51 -3.22
CA THR A 102 2.60 2.25 -2.54
C THR A 102 1.66 2.52 -1.37
N ALA A 103 1.96 3.51 -0.51
CA ALA A 103 1.11 3.91 0.59
C ALA A 103 -0.27 4.36 0.08
N ALA A 104 -0.31 5.20 -0.96
CA ALA A 104 -1.54 5.65 -1.58
C ALA A 104 -2.46 4.48 -1.97
N ARG A 105 -1.94 3.48 -2.69
CA ARG A 105 -2.76 2.33 -3.14
C ARG A 105 -3.18 1.42 -1.99
N PHE A 106 -2.30 1.17 -1.05
CA PHE A 106 -2.59 0.28 0.08
C PHE A 106 -3.64 0.90 1.01
N LEU A 107 -3.47 2.16 1.37
CA LEU A 107 -4.43 2.88 2.20
C LEU A 107 -5.77 3.08 1.47
N THR A 108 -5.77 3.38 0.16
CA THR A 108 -7.02 3.47 -0.61
C THR A 108 -7.82 2.17 -0.57
N ALA A 109 -7.16 1.00 -0.72
CA ALA A 109 -7.85 -0.29 -0.62
C ALA A 109 -8.41 -0.54 0.78
N MET A 110 -7.60 -0.30 1.83
CA MET A 110 -8.02 -0.44 3.22
C MET A 110 -9.21 0.46 3.53
N LEU A 111 -9.12 1.75 3.23
CA LEU A 111 -10.18 2.72 3.51
C LEU A 111 -11.46 2.45 2.70
N GLY A 112 -11.32 2.11 1.42
CA GLY A 112 -12.46 1.75 0.59
C GLY A 112 -13.22 0.53 1.12
N LEU A 113 -12.53 -0.53 1.51
CA LEU A 113 -13.16 -1.76 1.98
C LEU A 113 -13.69 -1.65 3.43
N SER A 114 -13.29 -0.65 4.20
CA SER A 114 -13.74 -0.45 5.59
C SER A 114 -15.20 -0.02 5.72
N GLY A 115 -15.78 0.53 4.65
CA GLY A 115 -17.13 1.09 4.68
C GLY A 115 -17.25 2.47 5.38
N GLY A 116 -16.14 3.07 5.80
CA GLY A 116 -16.09 4.42 6.38
C GLY A 116 -16.02 5.53 5.33
N THR A 117 -16.00 6.79 5.80
CA THR A 117 -15.90 7.98 4.94
C THR A 117 -14.57 8.69 5.18
N TYR A 118 -13.67 8.61 4.22
CA TYR A 118 -12.31 9.16 4.36
C TYR A 118 -11.92 9.97 3.13
N THR A 119 -11.26 11.10 3.37
CA THR A 119 -10.62 11.90 2.33
C THR A 119 -9.14 11.52 2.24
N ILE A 120 -8.68 11.18 1.04
CA ILE A 120 -7.28 10.82 0.77
C ILE A 120 -6.65 11.92 -0.05
N GLN A 121 -5.79 12.71 0.58
CA GLN A 121 -5.03 13.80 -0.02
C GLN A 121 -3.67 13.32 -0.49
N ALA A 122 -3.11 13.99 -1.50
CA ALA A 122 -1.82 13.64 -2.07
C ALA A 122 -1.04 14.86 -2.56
N SER A 123 0.26 14.70 -2.78
CA SER A 123 1.09 15.71 -3.43
C SER A 123 0.73 15.89 -4.91
N GLU A 124 1.06 17.04 -5.49
CA GLU A 124 0.85 17.33 -6.91
C GLU A 124 1.52 16.28 -7.84
N GLN A 125 2.61 15.67 -7.38
CA GLN A 125 3.26 14.59 -8.11
C GLN A 125 2.41 13.30 -8.10
N MET A 126 1.81 12.97 -6.95
CA MET A 126 0.97 11.76 -6.81
C MET A 126 -0.39 11.93 -7.50
N LYS A 127 -0.98 13.12 -7.48
CA LYS A 127 -2.22 13.45 -8.20
C LYS A 127 -2.14 13.17 -9.71
N LYS A 128 -0.94 13.22 -10.30
CA LYS A 128 -0.69 12.89 -11.71
C LYS A 128 -0.54 11.39 -11.99
N ARG A 129 -0.52 10.55 -10.97
CA ARG A 129 -0.29 9.10 -11.10
C ARG A 129 -1.62 8.36 -11.16
N PRO A 130 -1.93 7.68 -12.29
CA PRO A 130 -3.21 7.00 -12.43
C PRO A 130 -3.33 5.85 -11.42
N MET A 131 -4.53 5.70 -10.88
CA MET A 131 -4.91 4.63 -9.97
C MET A 131 -6.14 3.86 -10.47
N LYS A 132 -6.51 4.04 -11.74
CA LYS A 132 -7.73 3.55 -12.37
C LYS A 132 -8.00 2.07 -12.09
N ALA A 133 -6.99 1.19 -12.27
CA ALA A 133 -7.18 -0.25 -12.05
C ALA A 133 -7.62 -0.56 -10.60
N LEU A 134 -7.09 0.16 -9.61
CA LEU A 134 -7.49 -0.03 -8.22
C LEU A 134 -8.89 0.51 -7.95
N PHE A 135 -9.20 1.73 -8.40
CA PHE A 135 -10.51 2.34 -8.17
C PHE A 135 -11.62 1.51 -8.82
N GLN A 136 -11.46 1.12 -10.09
CA GLN A 136 -12.43 0.28 -10.78
C GLN A 136 -12.63 -1.09 -10.08
N ALA A 137 -11.57 -1.67 -9.54
CA ALA A 137 -11.66 -2.90 -8.79
C ALA A 137 -12.46 -2.70 -7.48
N LEU A 138 -12.21 -1.61 -6.76
CA LEU A 138 -12.96 -1.28 -5.54
C LEU A 138 -14.43 -0.95 -5.84
N GLU A 139 -14.72 -0.24 -6.93
CA GLU A 139 -16.09 0.03 -7.39
C GLU A 139 -16.84 -1.28 -7.72
N GLN A 140 -16.19 -2.26 -8.37
CA GLN A 140 -16.77 -3.59 -8.58
C GLN A 140 -17.09 -4.30 -7.26
N LEU A 141 -16.30 -4.04 -6.20
CA LEU A 141 -16.55 -4.55 -4.85
C LEU A 141 -17.58 -3.73 -4.07
N GLY A 142 -18.21 -2.75 -4.70
CA GLY A 142 -19.27 -1.92 -4.12
C GLY A 142 -18.80 -0.70 -3.35
N VAL A 143 -17.54 -0.32 -3.48
CA VAL A 143 -17.03 0.93 -2.88
C VAL A 143 -17.49 2.13 -3.73
N HIS A 144 -17.97 3.17 -3.06
CA HIS A 144 -18.34 4.43 -3.70
C HIS A 144 -17.27 5.50 -3.46
N PHE A 145 -16.97 6.27 -4.49
CA PHE A 145 -15.98 7.35 -4.45
C PHE A 145 -16.57 8.67 -4.91
N ASP A 146 -16.14 9.75 -4.26
CA ASP A 146 -16.28 11.12 -4.73
C ASP A 146 -14.88 11.60 -5.17
N TYR A 147 -14.67 11.75 -6.48
CA TYR A 147 -13.41 12.21 -7.05
C TYR A 147 -13.36 13.73 -6.98
N LEU A 148 -12.50 14.28 -6.12
CA LEU A 148 -12.48 15.70 -5.81
C LEU A 148 -11.85 16.58 -6.91
N GLU A 149 -11.05 16.00 -7.80
CA GLU A 149 -10.45 16.68 -8.95
C GLU A 149 -10.68 15.90 -10.26
N ASN A 150 -9.97 14.78 -10.45
CA ASN A 150 -10.04 13.99 -11.68
C ASN A 150 -10.46 12.54 -11.37
N GLU A 151 -11.32 11.97 -12.19
CA GLU A 151 -11.77 10.59 -12.06
C GLU A 151 -10.59 9.60 -12.11
N TYR A 152 -10.57 8.65 -11.17
CA TYR A 152 -9.50 7.65 -10.98
C TYR A 152 -8.14 8.21 -10.55
N PHE A 153 -8.10 9.43 -10.02
CA PHE A 153 -6.93 10.04 -9.42
C PHE A 153 -7.21 10.51 -7.99
N LEU A 154 -6.15 10.75 -7.23
CA LEU A 154 -6.26 11.47 -5.97
C LEU A 154 -6.34 13.00 -6.24
N PRO A 155 -6.95 13.79 -5.37
CA PRO A 155 -7.59 13.41 -4.11
C PRO A 155 -8.98 12.79 -4.32
N VAL A 156 -9.38 11.92 -3.38
CA VAL A 156 -10.65 11.22 -3.45
C VAL A 156 -11.26 11.10 -2.05
N ARG A 157 -12.60 11.02 -1.99
CA ARG A 157 -13.32 10.66 -0.77
C ARG A 157 -14.02 9.32 -0.94
N THR A 158 -13.88 8.42 0.05
CA THR A 158 -14.67 7.20 0.14
C THR A 158 -16.04 7.53 0.72
N LEU A 159 -17.12 6.97 0.17
CA LEU A 159 -18.52 7.21 0.59
C LEU A 159 -19.20 5.95 1.15
N GLY A 160 -18.39 4.97 1.59
CA GLY A 160 -18.90 3.70 2.07
C GLY A 160 -18.84 2.59 1.03
N LYS A 161 -19.38 1.42 1.41
CA LYS A 161 -19.34 0.19 0.61
C LYS A 161 -20.68 -0.53 0.65
N GLU A 162 -21.18 -0.98 -0.49
CA GLU A 162 -22.32 -1.90 -0.58
C GLU A 162 -21.93 -3.32 -0.13
N ALA A 163 -22.85 -4.00 0.54
CA ALA A 163 -22.63 -5.39 0.94
C ALA A 163 -22.81 -6.37 -0.22
N GLY A 164 -22.25 -7.58 -0.07
CA GLY A 164 -22.50 -8.71 -0.96
C GLY A 164 -21.72 -8.76 -2.26
N LYS A 165 -20.89 -7.75 -2.56
CA LYS A 165 -19.99 -7.77 -3.72
C LYS A 165 -18.61 -8.28 -3.31
N ASN A 166 -18.22 -9.46 -3.81
CA ASN A 166 -16.96 -10.12 -3.44
C ASN A 166 -16.14 -10.64 -4.64
N ARG A 167 -16.54 -10.32 -5.88
CA ARG A 167 -15.82 -10.72 -7.09
C ARG A 167 -15.40 -9.50 -7.90
N VAL A 168 -14.15 -9.52 -8.38
CA VAL A 168 -13.56 -8.41 -9.12
C VAL A 168 -12.65 -8.91 -10.24
N THR A 169 -12.62 -8.18 -11.35
CA THR A 169 -11.63 -8.34 -12.42
C THR A 169 -10.56 -7.26 -12.30
N LEU A 170 -9.29 -7.64 -12.45
CA LEU A 170 -8.16 -6.73 -12.26
C LEU A 170 -7.11 -6.91 -13.35
N ASP A 171 -6.75 -5.82 -14.01
CA ASP A 171 -5.58 -5.74 -14.88
C ASP A 171 -4.34 -5.29 -14.09
N ILE A 172 -3.29 -6.11 -14.11
CA ILE A 172 -1.99 -5.83 -13.47
C ILE A 172 -0.86 -5.59 -14.48
N SER A 173 -1.18 -5.35 -15.76
CA SER A 173 -0.19 -5.14 -16.83
C SER A 173 0.79 -4.01 -16.52
N GLN A 174 0.33 -2.92 -15.94
CA GLN A 174 1.12 -1.74 -15.60
C GLN A 174 1.86 -1.88 -14.25
N THR A 175 1.21 -2.49 -13.26
CA THR A 175 1.76 -2.65 -11.90
C THR A 175 1.00 -3.68 -11.09
N SER A 176 1.70 -4.42 -10.25
CA SER A 176 1.11 -5.38 -9.31
C SER A 176 0.63 -4.76 -7.98
N GLN A 177 0.82 -3.45 -7.79
CA GLN A 177 0.43 -2.78 -6.54
C GLN A 177 -1.07 -2.87 -6.22
N PRO A 178 -2.00 -2.69 -7.19
CA PRO A 178 -3.43 -2.87 -6.93
C PRO A 178 -3.77 -4.28 -6.43
N LEU A 179 -3.18 -5.32 -7.03
CA LEU A 179 -3.41 -6.70 -6.58
C LEU A 179 -2.89 -6.92 -5.15
N SER A 180 -1.68 -6.44 -4.84
CA SER A 180 -1.14 -6.52 -3.48
C SER A 180 -2.03 -5.78 -2.47
N ALA A 181 -2.56 -4.61 -2.84
CA ALA A 181 -3.45 -3.81 -2.00
C ALA A 181 -4.74 -4.58 -1.68
N LEU A 182 -5.40 -5.13 -2.70
CA LEU A 182 -6.64 -5.90 -2.54
C LEU A 182 -6.42 -7.19 -1.75
N LEU A 183 -5.33 -7.93 -2.01
CA LEU A 183 -5.01 -9.15 -1.25
C LEU A 183 -4.89 -8.87 0.24
N MET A 184 -4.10 -7.85 0.63
CA MET A 184 -3.91 -7.51 2.04
C MET A 184 -5.19 -6.97 2.69
N ALA A 185 -5.95 -6.14 1.99
CA ALA A 185 -7.18 -5.56 2.52
C ALA A 185 -8.38 -6.53 2.49
N SER A 186 -8.27 -7.69 1.80
CA SER A 186 -9.35 -8.69 1.71
C SER A 186 -9.75 -9.28 3.06
N VAL A 187 -8.88 -9.24 4.06
CA VAL A 187 -9.17 -9.67 5.45
C VAL A 187 -10.30 -8.87 6.09
N MET A 188 -10.60 -7.69 5.56
CA MET A 188 -11.73 -6.85 6.01
C MET A 188 -13.08 -7.31 5.44
N CYS A 189 -13.09 -8.30 4.54
CA CYS A 189 -14.28 -8.82 3.90
C CYS A 189 -14.60 -10.22 4.45
N ASN A 190 -15.71 -10.37 5.18
CA ASN A 190 -16.08 -11.62 5.85
C ASN A 190 -16.10 -12.83 4.91
N ASP A 191 -16.58 -12.66 3.67
CA ASP A 191 -16.67 -13.72 2.66
C ASP A 191 -15.44 -13.81 1.76
N GLY A 192 -14.38 -13.05 2.08
CA GLY A 192 -13.20 -12.89 1.24
C GLY A 192 -13.49 -12.21 -0.10
N ILE A 193 -12.47 -12.14 -0.96
CA ILE A 193 -12.56 -11.55 -2.30
C ILE A 193 -12.03 -12.53 -3.34
N SER A 194 -12.78 -12.73 -4.43
CA SER A 194 -12.33 -13.45 -5.62
C SER A 194 -11.80 -12.45 -6.66
N ILE A 195 -10.55 -12.60 -7.07
CA ILE A 195 -9.89 -11.68 -8.00
C ILE A 195 -9.53 -12.42 -9.29
N ASP A 196 -10.17 -12.07 -10.40
CA ASP A 196 -9.87 -12.59 -11.73
C ASP A 196 -8.85 -11.66 -12.41
N ILE A 197 -7.62 -12.16 -12.64
CA ILE A 197 -6.57 -11.39 -13.32
C ILE A 197 -6.74 -11.49 -14.83
N THR A 198 -6.97 -10.36 -15.49
CA THR A 198 -7.24 -10.28 -16.93
C THR A 198 -5.99 -10.07 -17.79
N SER A 199 -4.89 -9.58 -17.22
CA SER A 199 -3.63 -9.40 -17.93
C SER A 199 -2.93 -10.73 -18.22
N GLU A 200 -2.15 -10.79 -19.30
CA GLU A 200 -1.31 -11.96 -19.65
C GLU A 200 -0.32 -12.28 -18.52
N LYS A 201 0.28 -11.25 -17.94
CA LYS A 201 1.19 -11.38 -16.79
C LYS A 201 0.39 -11.58 -15.51
N LYS A 202 0.28 -12.82 -15.04
CA LYS A 202 -0.47 -13.19 -13.83
C LYS A 202 0.38 -13.34 -12.56
N GLN A 203 1.71 -13.24 -12.67
CA GLN A 203 2.64 -13.48 -11.58
C GLN A 203 3.69 -12.37 -11.48
N GLY A 204 4.30 -12.20 -10.31
CA GLY A 204 5.39 -11.27 -10.10
C GLY A 204 5.93 -11.34 -8.68
N THR A 205 7.21 -11.00 -8.52
CA THR A 205 7.93 -11.07 -7.24
C THR A 205 7.19 -10.38 -6.09
N TYR A 206 6.59 -9.22 -6.33
CA TYR A 206 5.87 -8.50 -5.27
C TYR A 206 4.53 -9.15 -4.88
N ILE A 207 3.90 -9.91 -5.76
CA ILE A 207 2.71 -10.71 -5.45
C ILE A 207 3.10 -11.85 -4.51
N GLU A 208 4.18 -12.57 -4.83
CA GLU A 208 4.71 -13.64 -4.00
C GLU A 208 5.20 -13.14 -2.63
N ILE A 209 5.87 -11.99 -2.58
CA ILE A 209 6.24 -11.34 -1.32
C ILE A 209 4.98 -11.06 -0.49
N THR A 210 3.95 -10.47 -1.09
CA THR A 210 2.68 -10.17 -0.40
C THR A 210 2.06 -11.45 0.16
N ARG A 211 1.93 -12.50 -0.66
CA ARG A 211 1.35 -13.79 -0.25
C ARG A 211 2.12 -14.42 0.91
N LYS A 212 3.46 -14.45 0.84
CA LYS A 212 4.30 -14.99 1.91
C LYS A 212 4.19 -14.18 3.20
N MET A 213 4.14 -12.85 3.10
CA MET A 213 3.95 -11.99 4.27
C MET A 213 2.58 -12.22 4.90
N MET A 214 1.50 -12.31 4.12
CA MET A 214 0.17 -12.65 4.65
C MET A 214 0.19 -13.99 5.40
N GLN A 215 0.87 -15.01 4.88
CA GLN A 215 1.04 -16.31 5.58
C GLN A 215 1.81 -16.18 6.90
N THR A 216 2.71 -15.20 7.04
CA THR A 216 3.45 -14.96 8.28
C THR A 216 2.61 -14.25 9.34
N PHE A 217 1.64 -13.44 8.89
CA PHE A 217 0.73 -12.72 9.79
C PHE A 217 -0.50 -13.56 10.21
N GLY A 218 -0.73 -14.71 9.61
CA GLY A 218 -1.88 -15.60 9.84
C GLY A 218 -2.81 -15.58 8.63
#